data_d803aae680404014a8edcfabbabb1f16
#
_entry.id   d803aae680404014a8edcfabbabb1f16
#
_cell.length_a   1.000
_cell.length_b   1.000
_cell.length_c   1.000
_cell.angle_alpha   90.00
_cell.angle_beta   90.00
_cell.angle_gamma   90.00
#
_symmetry.space_group_name_H-M   'P 1'
#
loop_
_entity.id
_entity.type
_entity.pdbx_description
1 polymer ?
#
loop_
_entity_poly.entity_id
_entity_poly.type
_entity_poly.pdbx_seq_one_letter_code
_entity_poly.pdbx_strand_id
1 'polypeptide(L)'
;MFEEYRGVNGAVYKVNKDRIARGGEGSIHEIQNMHEYVAKIFKKNKRDSEREEKICKMSASKFSNKTSEYTTWPLDVLYDEYGFAGYVMRRAQYNNSLSELYSNSKYDLKVRLYAAYNLCAAIEEIHNMGQVCGDLNPRNICINLNAHDKDVYKVTLVDTDSYHFITVSYTHLRAHETCADL
;
A
#
# COMPACT_ATOMS: atom_id res chain seq x y z
N MET A 1 2.65 8.05 23.18
CA MET A 1 4.11 8.35 23.23
C MET A 1 4.66 8.33 21.81
N PHE A 2 5.58 9.29 21.45
CA PHE A 2 6.10 9.38 20.09
C PHE A 2 7.56 8.97 20.02
N GLU A 3 7.99 8.51 18.86
CA GLU A 3 9.36 8.18 18.49
C GLU A 3 9.71 8.96 17.23
N GLU A 4 10.94 9.47 17.14
CA GLU A 4 11.37 10.31 16.02
C GLU A 4 12.08 9.48 14.96
N TYR A 5 11.67 9.69 13.71
CA TYR A 5 12.29 9.12 12.52
C TYR A 5 12.70 10.22 11.56
N ARG A 6 13.77 10.01 10.81
CA ARG A 6 14.25 10.97 9.81
C ARG A 6 13.92 10.48 8.41
N GLY A 7 13.37 11.38 7.60
CA GLY A 7 13.16 11.17 6.17
C GLY A 7 14.44 11.37 5.36
N VAL A 8 14.44 10.94 4.10
CA VAL A 8 15.59 11.08 3.17
C VAL A 8 16.03 12.54 3.03
N ASN A 9 15.08 13.48 3.00
CA ASN A 9 15.38 14.92 2.86
C ASN A 9 15.57 15.65 4.19
N GLY A 10 15.81 14.92 5.29
CA GLY A 10 16.02 15.50 6.62
C GLY A 10 14.72 15.91 7.35
N ALA A 11 13.55 15.61 6.78
CA ALA A 11 12.28 15.78 7.49
C ALA A 11 12.25 14.94 8.76
N VAL A 12 11.66 15.46 9.83
CA VAL A 12 11.50 14.73 11.10
C VAL A 12 10.03 14.35 11.28
N TYR A 13 9.79 13.04 11.43
CA TYR A 13 8.48 12.45 11.64
C TYR A 13 8.35 11.96 13.08
N LYS A 14 7.36 12.48 13.83
CA LYS A 14 7.01 11.98 15.16
C LYS A 14 5.93 10.91 15.03
N VAL A 15 6.34 9.67 15.15
CA VAL A 15 5.49 8.49 14.95
C VAL A 15 4.98 7.99 16.29
N ASN A 16 3.66 7.75 16.40
CA ASN A 16 3.06 7.23 17.62
C ASN A 16 3.55 5.78 17.86
N LYS A 17 3.98 5.47 19.08
CA LYS A 17 4.36 4.10 19.46
C LYS A 17 3.19 3.13 19.43
N ASP A 18 1.97 3.63 19.66
CA ASP A 18 0.76 2.83 19.56
C ASP A 18 0.43 2.59 18.09
N ARG A 19 0.38 1.33 17.72
CA ARG A 19 0.08 0.91 16.34
C ARG A 19 -1.41 0.93 16.07
N ILE A 20 -1.80 1.36 14.88
CA ILE A 20 -3.19 1.26 14.39
C ILE A 20 -3.47 -0.07 13.69
N ALA A 21 -2.43 -0.71 13.12
CA ALA A 21 -2.53 -2.03 12.50
C ALA A 21 -1.21 -2.79 12.61
N ARG A 22 -1.27 -4.13 12.51
CA ARG A 22 -0.10 -5.02 12.54
C ARG A 22 -0.19 -6.05 11.42
N GLY A 23 0.88 -6.18 10.65
CA GLY A 23 1.06 -7.20 9.62
C GLY A 23 2.18 -8.19 9.91
N GLY A 24 2.41 -9.10 8.97
CA GLY A 24 3.49 -10.08 9.00
C GLY A 24 4.87 -9.43 9.04
N GLU A 25 5.07 -8.36 8.29
CA GLU A 25 6.37 -7.70 8.09
C GLU A 25 6.61 -6.47 8.97
N GLY A 26 5.54 -5.81 9.44
CA GLY A 26 5.65 -4.57 10.20
C GLY A 26 4.35 -4.14 10.85
N SER A 27 4.29 -2.88 11.25
CA SER A 27 3.12 -2.24 11.86
C SER A 27 2.90 -0.85 11.27
N ILE A 28 1.65 -0.41 11.30
CA ILE A 28 1.21 0.90 10.82
C ILE A 28 0.98 1.79 12.04
N HIS A 29 1.46 3.03 11.95
CA HIS A 29 1.44 4.00 13.03
C HIS A 29 0.98 5.36 12.55
N GLU A 30 0.34 6.12 13.43
CA GLU A 30 0.01 7.52 13.19
C GLU A 30 1.25 8.41 13.26
N ILE A 31 1.26 9.45 12.43
CA ILE A 31 2.26 10.51 12.47
C ILE A 31 1.63 11.75 13.09
N GLN A 32 2.30 12.36 14.06
CA GLN A 32 1.81 13.55 14.75
C GLN A 32 1.56 14.69 13.76
N ASN A 33 0.37 15.30 13.83
CA ASN A 33 -0.06 16.41 12.97
C ASN A 33 -0.15 16.08 11.46
N MET A 34 -0.17 14.80 11.09
CA MET A 34 -0.25 14.36 9.70
C MET A 34 -1.34 13.28 9.53
N HIS A 35 -2.61 13.66 9.74
CA HIS A 35 -3.75 12.72 9.80
C HIS A 35 -4.03 11.97 8.48
N GLU A 36 -3.63 12.54 7.34
CA GLU A 36 -3.77 11.91 6.01
C GLU A 36 -2.65 10.91 5.70
N TYR A 37 -1.64 10.83 6.56
CA TYR A 37 -0.46 9.99 6.37
C TYR A 37 -0.26 9.06 7.56
N VAL A 38 0.41 7.95 7.28
CA VAL A 38 0.80 6.95 8.28
C VAL A 38 2.22 6.47 7.99
N ALA A 39 2.87 5.95 9.03
CA ALA A 39 4.17 5.30 8.91
C ALA A 39 3.99 3.78 8.94
N LYS A 40 4.57 3.06 7.97
CA LYS A 40 4.80 1.61 8.06
C LYS A 40 6.19 1.39 8.61
N ILE A 41 6.28 0.79 9.79
CA ILE A 41 7.55 0.47 10.47
C ILE A 41 7.76 -1.04 10.38
N PHE A 42 8.86 -1.45 9.75
CA PHE A 42 9.22 -2.86 9.60
C PHE A 42 9.76 -3.46 10.88
N LYS A 43 9.51 -4.75 11.08
CA LYS A 43 10.18 -5.53 12.13
C LYS A 43 11.69 -5.52 11.89
N LYS A 44 12.50 -5.53 12.96
CA LYS A 44 13.97 -5.45 12.87
C LYS A 44 14.58 -6.49 11.92
N ASN A 45 14.05 -7.72 11.93
CA ASN A 45 14.52 -8.81 11.06
C ASN A 45 14.01 -8.71 9.59
N LYS A 46 13.31 -7.65 9.24
CA LYS A 46 12.80 -7.34 7.89
C LYS A 46 13.39 -6.05 7.31
N ARG A 47 14.38 -5.47 7.98
CA ARG A 47 15.06 -4.24 7.60
C ARG A 47 16.40 -4.58 6.94
N ASP A 48 16.36 -5.08 5.70
CA ASP A 48 17.51 -5.40 4.89
C ASP A 48 17.77 -4.33 3.82
N SER A 49 18.97 -4.35 3.23
CA SER A 49 19.40 -3.38 2.22
C SER A 49 18.61 -3.49 0.90
N GLU A 50 18.15 -4.68 0.54
CA GLU A 50 17.35 -4.90 -0.67
C GLU A 50 16.01 -4.18 -0.55
N ARG A 51 15.38 -4.31 0.60
CA ARG A 51 14.10 -3.61 0.91
C ARG A 51 14.31 -2.11 0.98
N GLU A 52 15.38 -1.64 1.63
CA GLU A 52 15.73 -0.22 1.67
C GLU A 52 15.86 0.34 0.26
N GLU A 53 16.67 -0.28 -0.60
CA GLU A 53 16.88 0.14 -1.98
C GLU A 53 15.55 0.19 -2.77
N LYS A 54 14.71 -0.83 -2.58
CA LYS A 54 13.39 -0.90 -3.21
C LYS A 54 12.51 0.27 -2.78
N ILE A 55 12.38 0.51 -1.48
CA ILE A 55 11.53 1.60 -0.95
C ILE A 55 12.09 2.97 -1.38
N CYS A 56 13.41 3.14 -1.42
CA CYS A 56 14.05 4.35 -1.96
C CYS A 56 13.69 4.58 -3.44
N LYS A 57 13.75 3.55 -4.28
CA LYS A 57 13.34 3.63 -5.69
C LYS A 57 11.86 3.98 -5.84
N MET A 58 11.01 3.36 -5.01
CA MET A 58 9.58 3.64 -5.00
C MET A 58 9.29 5.10 -4.61
N SER A 59 9.88 5.59 -3.54
CA SER A 59 9.65 6.96 -3.05
C SER A 59 10.21 8.05 -3.99
N ALA A 60 11.26 7.73 -4.75
CA ALA A 60 11.84 8.62 -5.75
C ALA A 60 11.02 8.66 -7.06
N SER A 61 10.14 7.69 -7.31
CA SER A 61 9.31 7.66 -8.50
C SER A 61 8.24 8.75 -8.45
N LYS A 62 8.15 9.55 -9.53
CA LYS A 62 7.12 10.61 -9.63
C LYS A 62 5.77 9.98 -9.93
N PHE A 63 4.94 9.84 -8.91
CA PHE A 63 3.55 9.45 -9.06
C PHE A 63 2.70 10.61 -9.57
N SER A 64 1.76 10.32 -10.48
CA SER A 64 0.67 11.23 -10.75
C SER A 64 -0.23 11.35 -9.51
N ASN A 65 -0.82 12.52 -9.25
CA ASN A 65 -1.76 12.72 -8.15
C ASN A 65 -2.91 11.68 -8.18
N LYS A 66 -3.32 11.26 -9.37
CA LYS A 66 -4.36 10.26 -9.58
C LYS A 66 -3.98 8.88 -9.04
N THR A 67 -2.75 8.44 -9.27
CA THR A 67 -2.27 7.13 -8.82
C THR A 67 -2.15 7.06 -7.30
N SER A 68 -1.77 8.16 -6.66
CA SER A 68 -1.71 8.24 -5.19
C SER A 68 -3.08 8.05 -4.52
N GLU A 69 -4.17 8.12 -5.28
CA GLU A 69 -5.51 7.85 -4.79
C GLU A 69 -5.85 6.36 -4.76
N TYR A 70 -5.24 5.57 -5.62
CA TYR A 70 -5.49 4.13 -5.76
C TYR A 70 -4.54 3.25 -4.93
N THR A 71 -3.47 3.82 -4.37
CA THR A 71 -2.45 3.04 -3.68
C THR A 71 -1.91 3.73 -2.43
N THR A 72 -1.44 2.92 -1.46
CA THR A 72 -0.66 3.41 -0.31
C THR A 72 0.84 3.39 -0.63
N TRP A 73 1.24 4.15 -1.65
CA TRP A 73 2.62 4.18 -2.14
C TRP A 73 3.60 4.82 -1.16
N PRO A 74 4.85 4.32 -1.07
CA PRO A 74 5.91 4.99 -0.31
C PRO A 74 6.16 6.42 -0.80
N LEU A 75 6.07 7.40 0.11
CA LEU A 75 6.28 8.81 -0.18
C LEU A 75 7.62 9.33 0.35
N ASP A 76 8.07 8.80 1.48
CA ASP A 76 9.38 9.08 2.06
C ASP A 76 9.87 7.88 2.85
N VAL A 77 11.18 7.67 2.86
CA VAL A 77 11.82 6.59 3.61
C VAL A 77 12.10 7.04 5.03
N LEU A 78 11.93 6.16 6.00
CA LEU A 78 12.13 6.46 7.42
C LEU A 78 13.37 5.76 7.96
N TYR A 79 14.17 6.52 8.68
CA TYR A 79 15.38 6.05 9.38
C TYR A 79 15.27 6.31 10.88
N ASP A 80 15.67 5.35 11.68
CA ASP A 80 15.93 5.49 13.12
C ASP A 80 17.44 5.49 13.43
N GLU A 81 17.81 5.42 14.69
CA GLU A 81 19.22 5.38 15.13
C GLU A 81 19.99 4.14 14.64
N TYR A 82 19.28 3.09 14.20
CA TYR A 82 19.86 1.84 13.70
C TYR A 82 19.88 1.76 12.18
N GLY A 83 19.35 2.75 11.46
CA GLY A 83 19.28 2.81 10.00
C GLY A 83 17.85 2.72 9.47
N PHE A 84 17.67 2.04 8.32
CA PHE A 84 16.38 1.90 7.66
C PHE A 84 15.32 1.29 8.58
N ALA A 85 14.19 1.97 8.71
CA ALA A 85 13.12 1.57 9.61
C ALA A 85 11.79 1.30 8.89
N GLY A 86 11.48 2.02 7.81
CA GLY A 86 10.20 1.94 7.15
C GLY A 86 9.95 3.06 6.16
N TYR A 87 8.70 3.46 6.00
CA TYR A 87 8.33 4.53 5.08
C TYR A 87 7.03 5.23 5.48
N VAL A 88 6.85 6.45 4.96
CA VAL A 88 5.61 7.23 5.03
C VAL A 88 4.75 6.92 3.82
N MET A 89 3.43 6.80 4.01
CA MET A 89 2.45 6.61 2.94
C MET A 89 1.14 7.34 3.26
N ARG A 90 0.26 7.50 2.27
CA ARG A 90 -1.10 7.98 2.53
C ARG A 90 -1.88 6.96 3.35
N ARG A 91 -2.73 7.47 4.25
CA ARG A 91 -3.68 6.62 4.99
C ARG A 91 -4.78 6.14 4.04
N ALA A 92 -4.93 4.84 3.90
CA ALA A 92 -6.06 4.27 3.18
C ALA A 92 -7.37 4.63 3.90
N GLN A 93 -8.30 5.22 3.16
CA GLN A 93 -9.66 5.50 3.67
C GLN A 93 -10.58 4.41 3.15
N TYR A 94 -10.98 3.50 4.01
CA TYR A 94 -11.85 2.38 3.64
C TYR A 94 -12.77 2.00 4.80
N ASN A 95 -13.88 1.36 4.46
CA ASN A 95 -14.82 0.80 5.42
C ASN A 95 -15.05 -0.70 5.21
N ASN A 96 -14.53 -1.27 4.12
CA ASN A 96 -14.61 -2.70 3.83
C ASN A 96 -13.36 -3.18 3.08
N SER A 97 -13.07 -4.47 3.19
CA SER A 97 -12.13 -5.17 2.32
C SER A 97 -12.89 -5.83 1.15
N LEU A 98 -12.14 -6.19 0.10
CA LEU A 98 -12.72 -6.96 -1.00
C LEU A 98 -13.29 -8.29 -0.50
N SER A 99 -12.63 -8.94 0.45
CA SER A 99 -13.10 -10.18 1.07
C SER A 99 -14.47 -10.01 1.72
N GLU A 100 -14.68 -8.93 2.49
CA GLU A 100 -15.96 -8.63 3.12
C GLU A 100 -17.06 -8.33 2.09
N LEU A 101 -16.71 -7.60 1.03
CA LEU A 101 -17.66 -7.29 -0.04
C LEU A 101 -18.21 -8.57 -0.69
N TYR A 102 -17.38 -9.54 -0.97
CA TYR A 102 -17.80 -10.77 -1.65
C TYR A 102 -18.42 -11.81 -0.73
N SER A 103 -18.03 -11.85 0.53
CA SER A 103 -18.59 -12.79 1.52
C SER A 103 -19.95 -12.35 2.11
N ASN A 104 -20.31 -11.07 2.00
CA ASN A 104 -21.51 -10.54 2.63
C ASN A 104 -22.65 -10.38 1.61
N SER A 105 -23.74 -11.14 1.81
CA SER A 105 -24.91 -11.15 0.92
C SER A 105 -25.70 -9.83 0.88
N LYS A 106 -25.47 -8.89 1.80
CA LYS A 106 -26.09 -7.57 1.78
C LYS A 106 -25.69 -6.71 0.58
N TYR A 107 -24.52 -7.01 -0.02
CA TYR A 107 -24.03 -6.29 -1.20
C TYR A 107 -24.54 -6.95 -2.48
N ASP A 108 -25.27 -6.20 -3.27
CA ASP A 108 -25.83 -6.66 -4.54
C ASP A 108 -24.76 -6.79 -5.65
N LEU A 109 -25.17 -7.36 -6.78
CA LEU A 109 -24.29 -7.55 -7.93
C LEU A 109 -23.73 -6.22 -8.46
N LYS A 110 -24.54 -5.16 -8.43
CA LYS A 110 -24.14 -3.84 -8.93
C LYS A 110 -22.94 -3.29 -8.16
N VAL A 111 -22.96 -3.37 -6.82
CA VAL A 111 -21.85 -2.96 -5.94
C VAL A 111 -20.58 -3.74 -6.27
N ARG A 112 -20.71 -5.06 -6.45
CA ARG A 112 -19.57 -5.93 -6.77
C ARG A 112 -18.97 -5.63 -8.14
N LEU A 113 -19.80 -5.34 -9.15
CA LEU A 113 -19.34 -4.96 -10.49
C LEU A 113 -18.61 -3.61 -10.48
N TYR A 114 -19.12 -2.61 -9.75
CA TYR A 114 -18.42 -1.33 -9.62
C TYR A 114 -17.08 -1.46 -8.91
N ALA A 115 -17.02 -2.26 -7.84
CA ALA A 115 -15.75 -2.53 -7.16
C ALA A 115 -14.74 -3.23 -8.09
N ALA A 116 -15.19 -4.21 -8.89
CA ALA A 116 -14.35 -4.87 -9.88
C ALA A 116 -13.86 -3.91 -10.96
N TYR A 117 -14.71 -3.04 -11.48
CA TYR A 117 -14.34 -2.02 -12.45
C TYR A 117 -13.26 -1.07 -11.89
N ASN A 118 -13.46 -0.54 -10.68
CA ASN A 118 -12.50 0.35 -10.03
C ASN A 118 -11.20 -0.37 -9.67
N LEU A 119 -11.24 -1.66 -9.36
CA LEU A 119 -10.03 -2.46 -9.18
C LEU A 119 -9.24 -2.58 -10.47
N CYS A 120 -9.89 -2.84 -11.61
CA CYS A 120 -9.24 -2.88 -12.92
C CYS A 120 -8.58 -1.52 -13.23
N ALA A 121 -9.27 -0.41 -12.99
CA ALA A 121 -8.71 0.93 -13.19
C ALA A 121 -7.48 1.19 -12.30
N ALA A 122 -7.50 0.76 -11.03
CA ALA A 122 -6.37 0.89 -10.13
C ALA A 122 -5.16 0.07 -10.60
N ILE A 123 -5.38 -1.15 -11.08
CA ILE A 123 -4.33 -2.02 -11.61
C ILE A 123 -3.75 -1.44 -12.90
N GLU A 124 -4.61 -0.95 -13.80
CA GLU A 124 -4.18 -0.29 -15.04
C GLU A 124 -3.24 0.89 -14.76
N GLU A 125 -3.57 1.76 -13.81
CA GLU A 125 -2.69 2.87 -13.41
C GLU A 125 -1.33 2.39 -12.90
N ILE A 126 -1.28 1.30 -12.13
CA ILE A 126 -0.03 0.70 -11.65
C ILE A 126 0.79 0.13 -12.81
N HIS A 127 0.16 -0.57 -13.74
CA HIS A 127 0.82 -1.12 -14.92
C HIS A 127 1.36 -0.02 -15.84
N ASN A 128 0.61 1.06 -16.03
CA ASN A 128 1.04 2.23 -16.81
C ASN A 128 2.31 2.90 -16.24
N MET A 129 2.60 2.68 -14.96
CA MET A 129 3.84 3.15 -14.33
C MET A 129 4.99 2.14 -14.39
N GLY A 130 4.82 1.05 -15.13
CA GLY A 130 5.84 0.00 -15.19
C GLY A 130 5.98 -0.79 -13.89
N GLN A 131 4.91 -0.89 -13.10
CA GLN A 131 4.89 -1.67 -11.87
C GLN A 131 4.00 -2.89 -12.00
N VAL A 132 4.30 -3.96 -11.27
CA VAL A 132 3.47 -5.16 -11.16
C VAL A 132 3.07 -5.36 -9.71
N CYS A 133 1.78 -5.60 -9.48
CA CYS A 133 1.28 -5.95 -8.15
C CYS A 133 1.82 -7.33 -7.76
N GLY A 134 2.71 -7.37 -6.77
CA GLY A 134 3.37 -8.61 -6.35
C GLY A 134 2.50 -9.51 -5.46
N ASP A 135 1.51 -8.93 -4.76
CA ASP A 135 0.57 -9.67 -3.89
C ASP A 135 -0.84 -9.10 -4.02
N LEU A 136 -1.52 -9.49 -5.09
CA LEU A 136 -2.92 -9.13 -5.32
C LEU A 136 -3.85 -10.05 -4.49
N ASN A 137 -3.91 -9.79 -3.20
CA ASN A 137 -4.69 -10.54 -2.24
C ASN A 137 -5.97 -9.75 -1.88
N PRO A 138 -7.14 -10.38 -1.72
CA PRO A 138 -8.38 -9.70 -1.32
C PRO A 138 -8.29 -8.87 -0.02
N ARG A 139 -7.34 -9.19 0.87
CA ARG A 139 -7.07 -8.42 2.10
C ARG A 139 -6.28 -7.14 1.84
N ASN A 140 -5.54 -7.10 0.72
CA ASN A 140 -4.74 -5.94 0.30
C ASN A 140 -5.54 -5.00 -0.60
N ILE A 141 -6.84 -5.26 -0.79
CA ILE A 141 -7.76 -4.46 -1.58
C ILE A 141 -8.81 -3.88 -0.64
N CYS A 142 -8.65 -2.60 -0.35
CA CYS A 142 -9.55 -1.82 0.50
C CYS A 142 -10.60 -1.10 -0.35
N ILE A 143 -11.84 -1.06 0.12
CA ILE A 143 -12.95 -0.46 -0.61
C ILE A 143 -13.67 0.56 0.27
N ASN A 144 -13.90 1.75 -0.25
CA ASN A 144 -14.76 2.74 0.37
C ASN A 144 -16.16 2.67 -0.25
N LEU A 145 -17.16 2.25 0.54
CA LEU A 145 -18.54 2.08 0.14
C LEU A 145 -19.44 3.24 0.58
N ASN A 146 -18.92 4.43 0.85
CA ASN A 146 -19.70 5.57 1.29
C ASN A 146 -20.72 5.98 0.20
N ALA A 147 -22.00 5.86 0.52
CA ALA A 147 -23.12 6.11 -0.38
C ALA A 147 -23.32 7.60 -0.75
N HIS A 148 -22.60 8.52 -0.11
CA HIS A 148 -22.80 9.96 -0.27
C HIS A 148 -21.77 10.64 -1.18
N ASP A 149 -20.77 9.89 -1.67
CA ASP A 149 -19.70 10.45 -2.46
C ASP A 149 -19.81 9.98 -3.93
N LYS A 150 -19.45 10.86 -4.88
CA LYS A 150 -19.41 10.50 -6.30
C LYS A 150 -18.34 9.45 -6.59
N ASP A 151 -17.37 9.31 -5.70
CA ASP A 151 -16.32 8.27 -5.71
C ASP A 151 -16.77 6.98 -4.97
N VAL A 152 -18.05 6.67 -5.05
CA VAL A 152 -18.63 5.45 -4.49
C VAL A 152 -17.88 4.24 -5.03
N TYR A 153 -17.44 3.36 -4.10
CA TYR A 153 -16.67 2.15 -4.40
C TYR A 153 -15.21 2.38 -4.78
N LYS A 154 -14.60 3.47 -4.31
CA LYS A 154 -13.17 3.72 -4.50
C LYS A 154 -12.36 2.55 -3.94
N VAL A 155 -11.50 2.00 -4.79
CA VAL A 155 -10.57 0.94 -4.45
C VAL A 155 -9.21 1.55 -4.10
N THR A 156 -8.61 1.10 -3.00
CA THR A 156 -7.25 1.45 -2.62
C THR A 156 -6.45 0.17 -2.38
N LEU A 157 -5.36 0.01 -3.12
CA LEU A 157 -4.43 -1.10 -2.96
C LEU A 157 -3.44 -0.76 -1.84
N VAL A 158 -3.35 -1.66 -0.86
CA VAL A 158 -2.43 -1.53 0.29
C VAL A 158 -1.30 -2.55 0.17
N ASP A 159 -0.27 -2.43 1.03
CA ASP A 159 0.89 -3.32 1.05
C ASP A 159 1.72 -3.30 -0.24
N THR A 160 1.91 -2.09 -0.79
CA THR A 160 2.55 -1.84 -2.09
C THR A 160 4.05 -2.12 -2.09
N ASP A 161 4.69 -2.32 -0.95
CA ASP A 161 6.08 -2.74 -0.84
C ASP A 161 6.34 -4.18 -1.34
N SER A 162 5.28 -4.95 -1.61
CA SER A 162 5.34 -6.24 -2.33
C SER A 162 5.47 -6.09 -3.86
N TYR A 163 5.24 -4.88 -4.42
CA TYR A 163 5.21 -4.65 -5.86
C TYR A 163 6.60 -4.77 -6.50
N HIS A 164 6.65 -5.11 -7.79
CA HIS A 164 7.88 -5.27 -8.55
C HIS A 164 7.97 -4.25 -9.66
N PHE A 165 9.18 -3.68 -9.83
CA PHE A 165 9.50 -2.86 -10.99
C PHE A 165 9.62 -3.76 -12.23
N ILE A 166 8.99 -3.39 -13.33
CA ILE A 166 9.33 -3.96 -14.63
C ILE A 166 10.68 -3.35 -15.02
N THR A 167 11.77 -3.95 -14.55
CA THR A 167 13.07 -3.74 -15.18
C THR A 167 13.03 -4.48 -16.50
N VAL A 168 13.33 -3.78 -17.61
CA VAL A 168 13.50 -4.37 -18.94
C VAL A 168 14.82 -5.17 -18.95
N SER A 169 14.92 -6.19 -18.16
CA SER A 169 15.84 -7.30 -18.31
C SER A 169 15.03 -8.55 -18.05
N TYR A 170 14.90 -9.35 -19.10
CA TYR A 170 14.29 -10.66 -19.09
C TYR A 170 15.02 -11.57 -18.09
N THR A 171 14.66 -11.53 -16.84
CA THR A 171 15.07 -12.54 -15.87
C THR A 171 13.84 -13.01 -15.12
N HIS A 172 13.33 -14.15 -15.63
CA HIS A 172 12.47 -15.11 -14.94
C HIS A 172 11.49 -14.51 -13.90
N LEU A 173 10.33 -14.08 -14.38
CA LEU A 173 9.11 -14.28 -13.62
C LEU A 173 9.02 -15.79 -13.34
N ARG A 174 9.40 -16.21 -12.16
CA ARG A 174 8.91 -17.48 -11.64
C ARG A 174 7.41 -17.30 -11.55
N ALA A 175 6.70 -17.88 -12.49
CA ALA A 175 5.30 -18.18 -12.34
C ALA A 175 5.17 -19.11 -11.13
N HIS A 176 5.05 -18.54 -9.95
CA HIS A 176 4.54 -19.24 -8.80
C HIS A 176 3.04 -19.16 -8.86
N GLU A 177 2.51 -20.32 -9.19
CA GLU A 177 1.15 -20.77 -8.98
C GLU A 177 0.10 -20.23 -9.95
N THR A 178 0.12 -20.83 -11.11
CA THR A 178 -1.12 -21.17 -11.80
C THR A 178 -2.13 -21.72 -10.81
N CYS A 179 -3.33 -21.16 -10.81
CA CYS A 179 -4.51 -21.80 -10.27
C CYS A 179 -4.66 -23.20 -10.91
N ALA A 180 -4.18 -24.20 -10.23
CA ALA A 180 -4.51 -25.60 -10.45
C ALA A 180 -4.98 -26.09 -9.10
N ASP A 181 -6.26 -25.83 -8.81
CA ASP A 181 -7.14 -26.65 -7.98
C ASP A 181 -8.51 -25.98 -7.95
N LEU A 182 -9.27 -26.23 -8.99
CA LEU A 182 -10.74 -26.24 -9.01
C LEU A 182 -11.19 -27.67 -9.19
#